data_0566d3b7c70edc1bdde5dd56a17bfabb
#
_entry.id   0566d3b7c70edc1bdde5dd56a17bfabb
#
_cell.length_a   1.000
_cell.length_b   1.000
_cell.length_c   1.000
_cell.angle_alpha   90.00
_cell.angle_beta   90.00
_cell.angle_gamma   90.00
#
_symmetry.space_group_name_H-M   'P 1'
#
loop_
_entity.id
_entity.type
_entity.pdbx_description
1 polymer ?
#
loop_
_entity_poly.entity_id
_entity_poly.type
_entity_poly.pdbx_seq_one_letter_code
_entity_poly.pdbx_strand_id
1 'polypeptide(L)'
;MITIREFLKASSLEEAWKANQKRPNRVLGGMGWMKMSSGNVSTAIDLSGLGLDQIEETDSEFIIGAMATLRQFETHEGLNAYFDHAAQESVRHIVGVQFRNCATMGGSVWLRAGFSDPLTLLLALDCTVELYQGEDKLVQIPITEFCRQKPDNSILTAVHIQKTGRKIAYQSFRNTETDFPVLTAAVSVKDGKYCAAIGARPIRAREVYADTIPELIEQAKALSYQDNIRASAEYRRMLSGVLIQRAADELERIEINGN
;
A
#
# COMPACT_ATOMS: atom_id res chain seq x y z
N MET A 1 25.39 7.11 1.15
CA MET A 1 25.30 5.64 0.89
C MET A 1 25.05 4.96 2.22
N ILE A 2 24.16 3.99 2.26
CA ILE A 2 23.90 3.18 3.46
C ILE A 2 25.07 2.21 3.70
N THR A 3 25.49 2.04 4.94
CA THR A 3 26.52 1.07 5.35
C THR A 3 25.90 0.03 6.26
N ILE A 4 25.99 -1.24 5.87
CA ILE A 4 25.50 -2.39 6.64
C ILE A 4 26.72 -3.11 7.21
N ARG A 5 26.75 -3.34 8.54
CA ARG A 5 27.88 -4.01 9.21
C ARG A 5 27.70 -5.52 9.28
N GLU A 6 26.49 -5.97 9.53
CA GLU A 6 26.14 -7.37 9.69
C GLU A 6 24.89 -7.71 8.89
N PHE A 7 24.77 -8.95 8.47
CA PHE A 7 23.62 -9.50 7.78
C PHE A 7 23.10 -10.72 8.55
N LEU A 8 21.80 -10.69 8.87
CA LEU A 8 21.10 -11.80 9.52
C LEU A 8 20.01 -12.31 8.59
N LYS A 9 20.16 -13.50 8.04
CA LYS A 9 19.05 -14.22 7.43
C LYS A 9 18.30 -14.95 8.54
N ALA A 10 17.15 -14.42 8.92
CA ALA A 10 16.40 -14.94 10.05
C ALA A 10 15.86 -16.36 9.75
N SER A 11 15.97 -17.24 10.73
CA SER A 11 15.45 -18.62 10.68
C SER A 11 14.04 -18.72 11.26
N SER A 12 13.55 -17.66 11.95
CA SER A 12 12.20 -17.59 12.51
C SER A 12 11.75 -16.13 12.68
N LEU A 13 10.43 -15.91 12.81
CA LEU A 13 9.87 -14.60 13.15
C LEU A 13 10.36 -14.11 14.50
N GLU A 14 10.52 -15.00 15.47
CA GLU A 14 11.02 -14.67 16.80
C GLU A 14 12.48 -14.16 16.75
N GLU A 15 13.34 -14.79 15.97
CA GLU A 15 14.72 -14.32 15.77
C GLU A 15 14.75 -12.94 15.09
N ALA A 16 13.95 -12.76 14.02
CA ALA A 16 13.82 -11.49 13.33
C ALA A 16 13.31 -10.38 14.26
N TRP A 17 12.28 -10.66 15.04
CA TRP A 17 11.71 -9.72 15.98
C TRP A 17 12.70 -9.33 17.09
N LYS A 18 13.37 -10.28 17.73
CA LYS A 18 14.41 -10.03 18.73
C LYS A 18 15.54 -9.16 18.18
N ALA A 19 15.98 -9.44 16.96
CA ALA A 19 17.00 -8.63 16.31
C ALA A 19 16.49 -7.19 16.02
N ASN A 20 15.21 -7.05 15.64
CA ASN A 20 14.60 -5.74 15.33
C ASN A 20 14.37 -4.84 16.56
N GLN A 21 14.42 -5.39 17.80
CA GLN A 21 14.32 -4.58 19.00
C GLN A 21 15.58 -3.70 19.25
N LYS A 22 16.69 -4.01 18.60
CA LYS A 22 17.96 -3.28 18.76
C LYS A 22 18.06 -2.16 17.72
N ARG A 23 18.26 -0.93 18.16
CA ARG A 23 18.66 0.16 17.27
C ARG A 23 20.18 0.09 17.02
N PRO A 24 20.67 0.31 15.82
CA PRO A 24 20.02 0.68 14.55
C PRO A 24 19.84 -0.50 13.58
N ASN A 25 19.32 -1.65 14.04
CA ASN A 25 18.98 -2.76 13.15
C ASN A 25 17.78 -2.40 12.25
N ARG A 26 17.69 -3.05 11.09
CA ARG A 26 16.60 -2.80 10.11
C ARG A 26 16.17 -4.10 9.45
N VAL A 27 14.87 -4.29 9.38
CA VAL A 27 14.26 -5.33 8.53
C VAL A 27 14.37 -4.90 7.08
N LEU A 28 14.78 -5.84 6.22
CA LEU A 28 14.88 -5.63 4.78
C LEU A 28 13.57 -6.04 4.10
N GLY A 29 13.05 -5.15 3.25
CA GLY A 29 12.20 -5.52 2.14
C GLY A 29 13.04 -5.56 0.85
N GLY A 30 12.46 -5.13 -0.28
CA GLY A 30 13.16 -5.10 -1.57
C GLY A 30 14.28 -4.06 -1.72
N MET A 31 14.66 -3.37 -0.67
CA MET A 31 15.75 -2.37 -0.63
C MET A 31 15.58 -1.15 -1.56
N GLY A 32 14.49 -1.06 -2.32
CA GLY A 32 14.30 -0.02 -3.33
C GLY A 32 14.45 1.41 -2.81
N TRP A 33 13.90 1.67 -1.62
CA TRP A 33 14.00 2.94 -0.93
C TRP A 33 15.23 3.02 -0.02
N MET A 34 15.50 1.98 0.75
CA MET A 34 16.54 1.98 1.76
C MET A 34 17.94 2.20 1.16
N LYS A 35 18.23 1.64 -0.01
CA LYS A 35 19.53 1.81 -0.69
C LYS A 35 19.85 3.26 -1.07
N MET A 36 18.84 4.12 -1.20
CA MET A 36 19.01 5.53 -1.51
C MET A 36 19.21 6.39 -0.26
N SER A 37 19.02 5.81 0.94
CA SER A 37 19.25 6.52 2.18
C SER A 37 20.75 6.59 2.53
N SER A 38 21.09 7.44 3.49
CA SER A 38 22.40 7.51 4.11
C SER A 38 22.32 7.08 5.56
N GLY A 39 23.41 6.55 6.10
CA GLY A 39 23.51 6.15 7.51
C GLY A 39 24.06 4.74 7.71
N ASN A 40 24.11 4.34 8.97
CA ASN A 40 24.64 3.06 9.39
C ASN A 40 23.51 2.15 9.87
N VAL A 41 23.51 0.92 9.39
CA VAL A 41 22.69 -0.19 9.88
C VAL A 41 23.62 -1.19 10.56
N SER A 42 23.38 -1.51 11.82
CA SER A 42 24.19 -2.52 12.50
C SER A 42 23.94 -3.90 11.92
N THR A 43 22.70 -4.34 11.96
CA THR A 43 22.31 -5.64 11.39
C THR A 43 21.14 -5.43 10.41
N ALA A 44 21.32 -5.85 9.18
CA ALA A 44 20.25 -5.97 8.19
C ALA A 44 19.58 -7.33 8.37
N ILE A 45 18.27 -7.32 8.63
CA ILE A 45 17.47 -8.52 8.94
C ILE A 45 16.72 -8.93 7.69
N ASP A 46 17.04 -10.07 7.12
CA ASP A 46 16.41 -10.64 5.95
C ASP A 46 15.35 -11.66 6.35
N LEU A 47 14.14 -11.49 5.84
CA LEU A 47 12.98 -12.37 6.08
C LEU A 47 12.74 -13.39 4.96
N SER A 48 13.58 -13.44 3.94
CA SER A 48 13.35 -14.25 2.72
C SER A 48 13.28 -15.77 2.97
N GLY A 49 13.73 -16.23 4.14
CA GLY A 49 13.67 -17.65 4.54
C GLY A 49 12.39 -18.06 5.27
N LEU A 50 11.46 -17.13 5.53
CA LEU A 50 10.32 -17.34 6.42
C LEU A 50 9.00 -17.67 5.71
N GLY A 51 9.02 -17.86 4.37
CA GLY A 51 7.80 -18.19 3.61
C GLY A 51 6.80 -17.04 3.47
N LEU A 52 7.24 -15.78 3.66
CA LEU A 52 6.38 -14.59 3.60
C LEU A 52 6.26 -14.00 2.19
N ASP A 53 6.67 -14.71 1.16
CA ASP A 53 6.74 -14.25 -0.25
C ASP A 53 5.60 -14.80 -1.12
N GLN A 54 4.59 -15.40 -0.50
CA GLN A 54 3.43 -15.96 -1.19
C GLN A 54 2.23 -15.01 -1.16
N ILE A 55 1.35 -15.16 -2.14
CA ILE A 55 0.00 -14.60 -2.14
C ILE A 55 -0.95 -15.79 -2.14
N GLU A 56 -1.67 -15.95 -1.05
CA GLU A 56 -2.66 -17.00 -0.88
C GLU A 56 -4.05 -16.44 -1.15
N GLU A 57 -4.86 -17.24 -1.85
CA GLU A 57 -6.25 -16.92 -2.13
C GLU A 57 -7.14 -17.96 -1.48
N THR A 58 -8.06 -17.51 -0.63
CA THR A 58 -9.11 -18.32 -0.03
C THR A 58 -10.48 -17.93 -0.55
N ASP A 59 -11.53 -18.59 -0.13
CA ASP A 59 -12.91 -18.22 -0.46
C ASP A 59 -13.29 -16.84 0.11
N SER A 60 -12.69 -16.43 1.23
CA SER A 60 -13.05 -15.21 1.98
C SER A 60 -12.05 -14.07 1.88
N GLU A 61 -10.79 -14.32 1.53
CA GLU A 61 -9.75 -13.29 1.53
C GLU A 61 -8.57 -13.63 0.63
N PHE A 62 -7.78 -12.60 0.33
CA PHE A 62 -6.41 -12.71 -0.17
C PHE A 62 -5.44 -12.41 0.97
N ILE A 63 -4.45 -13.28 1.19
CA ILE A 63 -3.39 -13.11 2.17
C ILE A 63 -2.09 -12.83 1.43
N ILE A 64 -1.60 -11.60 1.51
CA ILE A 64 -0.41 -11.14 0.78
C ILE A 64 0.75 -11.10 1.76
N GLY A 65 1.68 -12.02 1.67
CA GLY A 65 2.87 -12.04 2.50
C GLY A 65 3.72 -10.77 2.36
N ALA A 66 4.35 -10.33 3.44
CA ALA A 66 5.11 -9.08 3.47
C ALA A 66 6.29 -9.07 2.48
N MET A 67 6.84 -10.23 2.15
CA MET A 67 7.93 -10.39 1.18
C MET A 67 7.44 -10.65 -0.25
N ALA A 68 6.12 -10.80 -0.47
CA ALA A 68 5.55 -10.86 -1.81
C ALA A 68 5.93 -9.59 -2.57
N THR A 69 6.40 -9.76 -3.80
CA THR A 69 6.87 -8.64 -4.64
C THR A 69 5.69 -7.86 -5.23
N LEU A 70 5.91 -6.59 -5.54
CA LEU A 70 4.90 -5.80 -6.26
C LEU A 70 4.60 -6.41 -7.64
N ARG A 71 5.55 -7.15 -8.24
CA ARG A 71 5.31 -7.85 -9.50
C ARG A 71 4.36 -9.03 -9.32
N GLN A 72 4.51 -9.83 -8.27
CA GLN A 72 3.54 -10.89 -7.95
C GLN A 72 2.14 -10.31 -7.73
N PHE A 73 2.04 -9.21 -6.97
CA PHE A 73 0.77 -8.49 -6.76
C PHE A 73 0.17 -7.98 -8.08
N GLU A 74 1.00 -7.37 -8.94
CA GLU A 74 0.61 -6.85 -10.27
C GLU A 74 0.03 -7.94 -11.19
N THR A 75 0.60 -9.14 -11.15
CA THR A 75 0.27 -10.22 -12.09
C THR A 75 -0.61 -11.32 -11.50
N HIS A 76 -1.06 -11.19 -10.26
CA HIS A 76 -1.89 -12.20 -9.61
C HIS A 76 -3.28 -12.26 -10.27
N GLU A 77 -3.61 -13.39 -10.88
CA GLU A 77 -4.84 -13.56 -11.66
C GLU A 77 -6.09 -13.36 -10.80
N GLY A 78 -6.16 -13.98 -9.62
CA GLY A 78 -7.31 -13.86 -8.72
C GLY A 78 -7.54 -12.44 -8.23
N LEU A 79 -6.50 -11.69 -7.85
CA LEU A 79 -6.62 -10.27 -7.45
C LEU A 79 -7.15 -9.41 -8.60
N ASN A 80 -6.61 -9.62 -9.81
CA ASN A 80 -7.01 -8.85 -10.98
C ASN A 80 -8.43 -9.20 -11.43
N ALA A 81 -8.82 -10.45 -11.37
CA ALA A 81 -10.19 -10.87 -11.67
C ALA A 81 -11.19 -10.34 -10.62
N TYR A 82 -10.84 -10.37 -9.33
CA TYR A 82 -11.75 -9.96 -8.27
C TYR A 82 -11.93 -8.43 -8.18
N PHE A 83 -10.86 -7.65 -8.45
CA PHE A 83 -10.83 -6.21 -8.34
C PHE A 83 -10.73 -5.47 -9.69
N ASP A 84 -11.17 -6.10 -10.79
CA ASP A 84 -11.20 -5.49 -12.13
C ASP A 84 -9.88 -4.78 -12.49
N HIS A 85 -8.75 -5.47 -12.28
CA HIS A 85 -7.38 -4.99 -12.51
C HIS A 85 -6.93 -3.78 -11.65
N ALA A 86 -7.68 -3.34 -10.65
CA ALA A 86 -7.25 -2.23 -9.79
C ALA A 86 -5.93 -2.55 -9.04
N ALA A 87 -5.68 -3.82 -8.71
CA ALA A 87 -4.41 -4.26 -8.12
C ALA A 87 -3.25 -4.00 -9.07
N GLN A 88 -3.34 -4.44 -10.32
CA GLN A 88 -2.37 -4.18 -11.39
C GLN A 88 -2.18 -2.68 -11.62
N GLU A 89 -3.29 -1.94 -11.78
CA GLU A 89 -3.27 -0.51 -12.05
C GLU A 89 -2.54 0.29 -10.98
N SER A 90 -2.70 -0.10 -9.70
CA SER A 90 -2.07 0.58 -8.58
C SER A 90 -0.54 0.50 -8.58
N VAL A 91 0.06 -0.51 -9.21
CA VAL A 91 1.51 -0.72 -9.13
C VAL A 91 2.25 -0.64 -10.46
N ARG A 92 1.55 -0.76 -11.61
CA ARG A 92 2.19 -0.86 -12.93
C ARG A 92 3.12 0.29 -13.28
N HIS A 93 2.88 1.49 -12.73
CA HIS A 93 3.70 2.69 -12.96
C HIS A 93 4.82 2.88 -11.93
N ILE A 94 4.99 1.94 -10.98
CA ILE A 94 6.10 2.00 -10.03
C ILE A 94 7.39 1.59 -10.74
N VAL A 95 8.12 2.59 -11.20
CA VAL A 95 9.39 2.51 -11.91
C VAL A 95 9.30 1.55 -13.11
N GLY A 96 9.78 0.32 -12.99
CA GLY A 96 9.79 -0.70 -14.04
C GLY A 96 9.66 -2.10 -13.45
N VAL A 97 9.50 -3.10 -14.34
CA VAL A 97 9.33 -4.51 -13.94
C VAL A 97 10.47 -4.99 -13.04
N GLN A 98 11.72 -4.62 -13.34
CA GLN A 98 12.89 -5.01 -12.55
C GLN A 98 12.81 -4.48 -11.13
N PHE A 99 12.32 -3.25 -10.96
CA PHE A 99 12.11 -2.67 -9.61
C PHE A 99 10.99 -3.39 -8.88
N ARG A 100 9.86 -3.66 -9.56
CA ARG A 100 8.72 -4.35 -8.97
C ARG A 100 9.00 -5.82 -8.63
N ASN A 101 9.96 -6.45 -9.32
CA ASN A 101 10.47 -7.79 -8.95
C ASN A 101 11.26 -7.79 -7.63
N CYS A 102 11.74 -6.64 -7.16
CA CYS A 102 12.48 -6.50 -5.91
C CYS A 102 11.66 -5.85 -4.80
N ALA A 103 10.86 -4.82 -5.14
CA ALA A 103 10.05 -4.11 -4.17
C ALA A 103 8.97 -5.03 -3.60
N THR A 104 8.80 -5.02 -2.27
CA THR A 104 7.87 -5.91 -1.58
C THR A 104 6.63 -5.18 -1.08
N MET A 105 5.55 -5.91 -0.90
CA MET A 105 4.31 -5.39 -0.32
C MET A 105 4.57 -4.87 1.10
N GLY A 106 5.28 -5.61 1.93
CA GLY A 106 5.66 -5.19 3.28
C GLY A 106 6.44 -3.88 3.29
N GLY A 107 7.43 -3.71 2.41
CA GLY A 107 8.19 -2.46 2.29
C GLY A 107 7.32 -1.27 1.88
N SER A 108 6.33 -1.49 1.02
CA SER A 108 5.41 -0.47 0.53
C SER A 108 4.37 -0.04 1.58
N VAL A 109 3.98 -0.96 2.47
CA VAL A 109 2.97 -0.73 3.52
C VAL A 109 3.62 -0.23 4.81
N TRP A 110 4.72 -0.85 5.25
CA TRP A 110 5.37 -0.55 6.53
C TRP A 110 5.78 0.91 6.70
N LEU A 111 6.31 1.51 5.63
CA LEU A 111 6.77 2.91 5.67
C LEU A 111 5.63 3.91 5.87
N ARG A 112 4.37 3.52 5.62
CA ARG A 112 3.20 4.41 5.65
C ARG A 112 3.44 5.68 4.82
N ALA A 113 4.24 5.54 3.74
CA ALA A 113 4.59 6.65 2.87
C ALA A 113 3.35 7.15 2.13
N GLY A 114 3.12 8.46 2.17
CA GLY A 114 1.94 9.05 1.53
C GLY A 114 1.88 8.89 0.00
N PHE A 115 3.01 8.59 -0.64
CA PHE A 115 3.13 8.33 -2.07
C PHE A 115 3.03 6.84 -2.43
N SER A 116 2.80 5.96 -1.45
CA SER A 116 2.68 4.53 -1.73
C SER A 116 1.37 4.23 -2.44
N ASP A 117 1.49 3.86 -3.70
CA ASP A 117 0.36 3.50 -4.55
C ASP A 117 -0.40 2.28 -3.99
N PRO A 118 0.26 1.13 -3.67
CA PRO A 118 -0.46 0.00 -3.09
C PRO A 118 -1.11 0.33 -1.75
N LEU A 119 -0.48 1.15 -0.90
CA LEU A 119 -1.09 1.56 0.35
C LEU A 119 -2.35 2.40 0.15
N THR A 120 -2.36 3.25 -0.89
CA THR A 120 -3.55 4.04 -1.25
C THR A 120 -4.70 3.13 -1.71
N LEU A 121 -4.41 2.11 -2.53
CA LEU A 121 -5.41 1.11 -2.91
C LEU A 121 -5.98 0.38 -1.69
N LEU A 122 -5.10 -0.14 -0.83
CA LEU A 122 -5.46 -0.92 0.35
C LEU A 122 -6.31 -0.12 1.36
N LEU A 123 -6.08 1.19 1.49
CA LEU A 123 -6.88 2.07 2.36
C LEU A 123 -8.34 2.23 1.91
N ALA A 124 -8.65 1.96 0.65
CA ALA A 124 -10.01 1.99 0.13
C ALA A 124 -10.70 0.61 0.17
N LEU A 125 -10.01 -0.43 0.66
CA LEU A 125 -10.50 -1.80 0.78
C LEU A 125 -10.68 -2.21 2.25
N ASP A 126 -11.39 -3.31 2.47
CA ASP A 126 -11.56 -3.90 3.81
C ASP A 126 -10.31 -4.76 4.13
N CYS A 127 -9.24 -4.10 4.57
CA CYS A 127 -7.93 -4.69 4.79
C CYS A 127 -7.49 -4.66 6.24
N THR A 128 -6.76 -5.69 6.66
CA THR A 128 -5.98 -5.69 7.91
C THR A 128 -4.50 -5.94 7.61
N VAL A 129 -3.63 -5.52 8.50
CA VAL A 129 -2.22 -5.90 8.51
C VAL A 129 -1.99 -6.86 9.66
N GLU A 130 -1.19 -7.89 9.41
CA GLU A 130 -0.77 -8.83 10.42
C GLU A 130 0.65 -8.48 10.89
N LEU A 131 0.80 -8.39 12.21
CA LEU A 131 2.04 -7.99 12.87
C LEU A 131 2.47 -9.05 13.86
N TYR A 132 3.71 -9.51 13.77
CA TYR A 132 4.35 -10.32 14.78
C TYR A 132 4.98 -9.43 15.86
N GLN A 133 4.60 -9.67 17.12
CA GLN A 133 4.98 -8.85 18.28
C GLN A 133 5.87 -9.59 19.30
N GLY A 134 6.44 -10.73 18.90
CA GLY A 134 7.24 -11.60 19.78
C GLY A 134 6.38 -12.62 20.53
N GLU A 135 7.04 -13.64 21.10
CA GLU A 135 6.39 -14.69 21.92
C GLU A 135 5.20 -15.36 21.19
N ASP A 136 5.40 -15.66 19.91
CA ASP A 136 4.38 -16.25 18.99
C ASP A 136 3.08 -15.44 18.88
N LYS A 137 3.12 -14.17 19.26
CA LYS A 137 1.97 -13.28 19.20
C LYS A 137 1.83 -12.64 17.82
N LEU A 138 0.81 -13.06 17.07
CA LEU A 138 0.32 -12.41 15.85
C LEU A 138 -0.90 -11.55 16.16
N VAL A 139 -0.92 -10.34 15.65
CA VAL A 139 -2.01 -9.38 15.84
C VAL A 139 -2.42 -8.82 14.49
N GLN A 140 -3.71 -8.90 14.19
CA GLN A 140 -4.29 -8.23 13.02
C GLN A 140 -4.95 -6.93 13.43
N ILE A 141 -4.62 -5.84 12.73
CA ILE A 141 -5.22 -4.52 12.95
C ILE A 141 -5.71 -3.94 11.62
N PRO A 142 -6.81 -3.16 11.61
CA PRO A 142 -7.26 -2.49 10.40
C PRO A 142 -6.15 -1.61 9.79
N ILE A 143 -6.01 -1.64 8.47
CA ILE A 143 -4.96 -0.86 7.79
C ILE A 143 -5.10 0.65 8.04
N THR A 144 -6.31 1.15 8.19
CA THR A 144 -6.60 2.56 8.52
C THR A 144 -6.06 2.92 9.90
N GLU A 145 -6.19 2.03 10.89
CA GLU A 145 -5.62 2.19 12.22
C GLU A 145 -4.09 2.11 12.18
N PHE A 146 -3.55 1.08 11.49
CA PHE A 146 -2.11 0.94 11.29
C PHE A 146 -1.47 2.20 10.71
N CYS A 147 -2.11 2.85 9.73
CA CYS A 147 -1.60 4.08 9.13
C CYS A 147 -1.61 5.29 10.08
N ARG A 148 -2.45 5.28 11.13
CA ARG A 148 -2.52 6.36 12.14
C ARG A 148 -1.50 6.17 13.27
N GLN A 149 -1.12 4.93 13.53
CA GLN A 149 -0.16 4.59 14.59
C GLN A 149 1.27 5.03 14.23
N LYS A 150 2.09 5.23 15.26
CA LYS A 150 3.54 5.37 15.08
C LYS A 150 4.14 4.01 14.78
N PRO A 151 5.16 3.92 13.90
CA PRO A 151 5.92 2.68 13.72
C PRO A 151 6.52 2.21 15.05
N ASP A 152 6.41 0.93 15.31
CA ASP A 152 7.03 0.22 16.41
C ASP A 152 8.13 -0.74 15.91
N ASN A 153 8.51 -1.75 16.71
CA ASN A 153 9.48 -2.75 16.33
C ASN A 153 8.85 -4.11 16.01
N SER A 154 7.55 -4.15 15.72
CA SER A 154 6.88 -5.36 15.21
C SER A 154 7.43 -5.76 13.84
N ILE A 155 7.17 -7.00 13.42
CA ILE A 155 7.42 -7.48 12.06
C ILE A 155 6.09 -7.58 11.32
N LEU A 156 5.93 -6.85 10.23
CA LEU A 156 4.78 -7.04 9.34
C LEU A 156 4.96 -8.35 8.59
N THR A 157 4.00 -9.26 8.74
CA THR A 157 4.02 -10.62 8.15
C THR A 157 3.13 -10.73 6.93
N ALA A 158 1.97 -10.11 6.95
CA ALA A 158 1.02 -10.16 5.84
C ALA A 158 0.09 -8.94 5.79
N VAL A 159 -0.57 -8.78 4.64
CA VAL A 159 -1.74 -7.93 4.44
C VAL A 159 -2.89 -8.83 4.02
N HIS A 160 -4.01 -8.73 4.72
CA HIS A 160 -5.23 -9.47 4.44
C HIS A 160 -6.24 -8.56 3.76
N ILE A 161 -6.76 -8.96 2.61
CA ILE A 161 -7.81 -8.23 1.87
C ILE A 161 -9.07 -9.10 1.86
N GLN A 162 -10.12 -8.66 2.52
CA GLN A 162 -11.36 -9.40 2.62
C GLN A 162 -12.15 -9.36 1.31
N LYS A 163 -12.67 -10.49 0.86
CA LYS A 163 -13.56 -10.63 -0.31
C LYS A 163 -14.99 -10.26 0.05
N THR A 164 -15.23 -8.97 0.25
CA THR A 164 -16.53 -8.44 0.74
C THR A 164 -17.50 -8.04 -0.36
N GLY A 165 -17.15 -8.28 -1.64
CA GLY A 165 -17.92 -7.81 -2.79
C GLY A 165 -17.72 -6.31 -3.09
N ARG A 166 -16.83 -5.62 -2.36
CA ARG A 166 -16.49 -4.23 -2.61
C ARG A 166 -15.85 -4.07 -3.99
N LYS A 167 -16.44 -3.23 -4.82
CA LYS A 167 -15.86 -2.82 -6.11
C LYS A 167 -14.89 -1.67 -5.90
N ILE A 168 -13.83 -1.61 -6.70
CA ILE A 168 -12.78 -0.60 -6.57
C ILE A 168 -12.21 -0.21 -7.92
N ALA A 169 -11.90 1.08 -8.09
CA ALA A 169 -11.12 1.62 -9.19
C ALA A 169 -9.95 2.45 -8.66
N TYR A 170 -8.83 2.44 -9.38
CA TYR A 170 -7.62 3.16 -9.00
C TYR A 170 -7.18 4.13 -10.08
N GLN A 171 -6.93 5.37 -9.68
CA GLN A 171 -6.48 6.44 -10.57
C GLN A 171 -5.22 7.10 -10.02
N SER A 172 -4.27 7.41 -10.89
CA SER A 172 -3.10 8.19 -10.54
C SER A 172 -2.76 9.23 -11.60
N PHE A 173 -2.21 10.35 -11.17
CA PHE A 173 -1.65 11.35 -12.07
C PHE A 173 -0.16 11.54 -11.77
N ARG A 174 0.66 11.50 -12.82
CA ARG A 174 2.12 11.61 -12.76
C ARG A 174 2.60 12.61 -13.81
N ASN A 175 3.67 13.34 -13.52
CA ASN A 175 4.29 14.24 -14.49
C ASN A 175 5.03 13.47 -15.59
N THR A 176 5.62 12.34 -15.24
CA THR A 176 6.20 11.35 -16.15
C THR A 176 5.78 9.95 -15.70
N GLU A 177 5.68 9.00 -16.61
CA GLU A 177 5.05 7.70 -16.39
C GLU A 177 5.58 6.94 -15.15
N THR A 178 6.88 6.97 -14.93
CA THR A 178 7.54 6.20 -13.85
C THR A 178 7.98 7.06 -12.65
N ASP A 179 7.63 8.35 -12.61
CA ASP A 179 7.89 9.22 -11.46
C ASP A 179 6.92 8.91 -10.31
N PHE A 180 7.22 9.43 -9.14
CA PHE A 180 6.25 9.45 -8.04
C PHE A 180 4.97 10.18 -8.46
N PRO A 181 3.80 9.74 -7.99
CA PRO A 181 2.55 10.39 -8.35
C PRO A 181 2.48 11.83 -7.82
N VAL A 182 1.87 12.69 -8.61
CA VAL A 182 1.39 14.01 -8.16
C VAL A 182 0.25 13.82 -7.18
N LEU A 183 -0.68 12.91 -7.52
CA LEU A 183 -1.81 12.50 -6.68
C LEU A 183 -2.27 11.10 -7.09
N THR A 184 -2.81 10.37 -6.10
CA THR A 184 -3.47 9.08 -6.31
C THR A 184 -4.83 9.08 -5.64
N ALA A 185 -5.79 8.38 -6.25
CA ALA A 185 -7.10 8.15 -5.69
C ALA A 185 -7.53 6.69 -5.94
N ALA A 186 -7.89 5.99 -4.88
CA ALA A 186 -8.59 4.73 -4.95
C ALA A 186 -10.03 4.96 -4.50
N VAL A 187 -11.00 4.65 -5.34
CA VAL A 187 -12.42 4.80 -5.02
C VAL A 187 -13.07 3.43 -4.99
N SER A 188 -13.76 3.13 -3.92
CA SER A 188 -14.48 1.88 -3.79
C SER A 188 -15.94 2.10 -3.37
N VAL A 189 -16.79 1.14 -3.71
CA VAL A 189 -18.21 1.13 -3.36
C VAL A 189 -18.63 -0.24 -2.84
N LYS A 190 -19.46 -0.22 -1.80
CA LYS A 190 -20.12 -1.41 -1.24
C LYS A 190 -21.42 -0.98 -0.58
N ASP A 191 -22.51 -1.68 -0.89
CA ASP A 191 -23.85 -1.41 -0.33
C ASP A 191 -24.27 0.07 -0.46
N GLY A 192 -23.95 0.70 -1.62
CA GLY A 192 -24.25 2.10 -1.91
C GLY A 192 -23.39 3.11 -1.13
N LYS A 193 -22.39 2.67 -0.36
CA LYS A 193 -21.47 3.55 0.37
C LYS A 193 -20.12 3.61 -0.31
N TYR A 194 -19.66 4.83 -0.56
CA TYR A 194 -18.39 5.10 -1.21
C TYR A 194 -17.28 5.36 -0.18
N CYS A 195 -16.07 4.90 -0.52
CA CYS A 195 -14.83 5.27 0.15
C CYS A 195 -13.85 5.79 -0.89
N ALA A 196 -13.17 6.91 -0.62
CA ALA A 196 -12.03 7.35 -1.42
C ALA A 196 -10.79 7.47 -0.54
N ALA A 197 -9.73 6.76 -0.91
CA ALA A 197 -8.42 6.96 -0.33
C ALA A 197 -7.57 7.85 -1.24
N ILE A 198 -7.04 8.95 -0.68
CA ILE A 198 -6.25 9.95 -1.42
C ILE A 198 -4.79 9.89 -0.94
N GLY A 199 -3.90 9.51 -1.84
CA GLY A 199 -2.45 9.44 -1.62
C GLY A 199 -1.68 10.56 -2.32
N ALA A 200 -0.37 10.57 -2.13
CA ALA A 200 0.57 11.54 -2.71
C ALA A 200 0.24 13.02 -2.42
N ARG A 201 -0.35 13.29 -1.24
CA ARG A 201 -0.68 14.65 -0.78
C ARG A 201 0.49 15.41 -0.14
N PRO A 202 1.74 15.08 -0.31
CA PRO A 202 3.01 15.10 0.45
C PRO A 202 2.89 14.95 1.98
N ILE A 203 1.85 14.31 2.41
CA ILE A 203 1.59 13.80 3.76
C ILE A 203 0.99 12.40 3.64
N ARG A 204 0.69 11.73 4.78
CA ARG A 204 0.11 10.38 4.77
C ARG A 204 -1.19 10.33 3.96
N ALA A 205 -1.40 9.23 3.24
CA ALA A 205 -2.66 8.94 2.57
C ALA A 205 -3.83 8.92 3.58
N ARG A 206 -5.01 9.31 3.12
CA ARG A 206 -6.23 9.40 3.94
C ARG A 206 -7.44 8.94 3.18
N GLU A 207 -8.30 8.24 3.90
CA GLU A 207 -9.62 7.82 3.46
C GLU A 207 -10.70 8.83 3.87
N VAL A 208 -11.72 8.96 3.03
CA VAL A 208 -12.98 9.68 3.28
C VAL A 208 -14.15 8.82 2.82
N TYR A 209 -15.33 9.02 3.39
CA TYR A 209 -16.51 8.20 3.14
C TYR A 209 -17.73 9.08 2.87
N ALA A 210 -18.57 8.68 1.92
CA ALA A 210 -19.81 9.38 1.61
C ALA A 210 -20.86 8.43 1.02
N ASP A 211 -22.10 8.88 0.96
CA ASP A 211 -23.20 8.15 0.32
C ASP A 211 -23.34 8.52 -1.16
N THR A 212 -22.68 9.60 -1.61
CA THR A 212 -22.71 10.05 -3.01
C THR A 212 -21.31 10.49 -3.49
N ILE A 213 -21.08 10.42 -4.80
CA ILE A 213 -19.82 10.89 -5.41
C ILE A 213 -19.60 12.40 -5.22
N PRO A 214 -20.60 13.29 -5.40
CA PRO A 214 -20.40 14.71 -5.11
C PRO A 214 -19.93 14.98 -3.67
N GLU A 215 -20.54 14.35 -2.68
CA GLU A 215 -20.14 14.47 -1.27
C GLU A 215 -18.72 13.93 -1.04
N LEU A 216 -18.39 12.78 -1.66
CA LEU A 216 -17.06 12.19 -1.58
C LEU A 216 -15.98 13.14 -2.11
N ILE A 217 -16.25 13.82 -3.23
CA ILE A 217 -15.37 14.83 -3.82
C ILE A 217 -15.18 16.02 -2.86
N GLU A 218 -16.24 16.54 -2.27
CA GLU A 218 -16.14 17.67 -1.35
C GLU A 218 -15.38 17.30 -0.07
N GLN A 219 -15.59 16.10 0.48
CA GLN A 219 -14.80 15.62 1.61
C GLN A 219 -13.32 15.42 1.26
N ALA A 220 -13.02 14.91 0.07
CA ALA A 220 -11.65 14.77 -0.39
C ALA A 220 -10.96 16.14 -0.58
N LYS A 221 -11.65 17.13 -1.16
CA LYS A 221 -11.14 18.50 -1.29
C LYS A 221 -10.90 19.19 0.06
N ALA A 222 -11.64 18.83 1.09
CA ALA A 222 -11.47 19.34 2.45
C ALA A 222 -10.22 18.79 3.17
N LEU A 223 -9.60 17.71 2.64
CA LEU A 223 -8.36 17.18 3.19
C LEU A 223 -7.21 18.21 3.07
N SER A 224 -6.21 18.08 3.94
CA SER A 224 -4.99 18.86 3.85
C SER A 224 -4.12 18.39 2.70
N TYR A 225 -3.59 19.31 1.93
CA TYR A 225 -2.61 19.08 0.84
C TYR A 225 -1.39 19.97 1.07
N GLN A 226 -0.23 19.55 0.56
CA GLN A 226 1.01 20.31 0.67
C GLN A 226 1.68 20.46 -0.70
N ASP A 227 2.50 21.50 -0.82
CA ASP A 227 3.33 21.77 -1.98
C ASP A 227 4.56 20.85 -2.00
N ASN A 228 5.03 20.54 -3.18
CA ASN A 228 6.37 20.04 -3.41
C ASN A 228 6.79 20.33 -4.86
N ILE A 229 7.97 19.82 -5.27
CA ILE A 229 8.52 20.06 -6.63
C ILE A 229 7.62 19.55 -7.76
N ARG A 230 6.61 18.70 -7.48
CA ARG A 230 5.72 18.09 -8.49
C ARG A 230 4.46 18.90 -8.73
N ALA A 231 3.90 19.48 -7.69
CA ALA A 231 2.68 20.29 -7.80
C ALA A 231 2.41 21.10 -6.52
N SER A 232 1.54 22.12 -6.66
CA SER A 232 1.01 22.88 -5.53
C SER A 232 -0.10 22.11 -4.80
N ALA A 233 -0.37 22.49 -3.55
CA ALA A 233 -1.48 22.00 -2.75
C ALA A 233 -2.85 22.30 -3.40
N GLU A 234 -2.98 23.49 -4.00
CA GLU A 234 -4.20 23.92 -4.69
C GLU A 234 -4.49 23.02 -5.90
N TYR A 235 -3.49 22.75 -6.74
CA TYR A 235 -3.62 21.86 -7.89
C TYR A 235 -4.01 20.44 -7.45
N ARG A 236 -3.39 19.90 -6.40
CA ARG A 236 -3.75 18.57 -5.87
C ARG A 236 -5.17 18.51 -5.34
N ARG A 237 -5.63 19.57 -4.67
CA ARG A 237 -7.01 19.66 -4.20
C ARG A 237 -8.00 19.63 -5.36
N MET A 238 -7.76 20.39 -6.42
CA MET A 238 -8.57 20.35 -7.63
C MET A 238 -8.51 18.96 -8.28
N LEU A 239 -7.32 18.40 -8.43
CA LEU A 239 -7.09 17.10 -9.06
C LEU A 239 -7.76 15.95 -8.31
N SER A 240 -7.92 16.03 -6.98
CA SER A 240 -8.59 14.99 -6.20
C SER A 240 -10.02 14.76 -6.68
N GLY A 241 -10.77 15.84 -6.96
CA GLY A 241 -12.12 15.73 -7.51
C GLY A 241 -12.13 15.08 -8.90
N VAL A 242 -11.15 15.41 -9.75
CA VAL A 242 -11.04 14.84 -11.11
C VAL A 242 -10.75 13.33 -11.05
N LEU A 243 -9.79 12.92 -10.19
CA LEU A 243 -9.44 11.50 -10.08
C LEU A 243 -10.57 10.67 -9.46
N ILE A 244 -11.28 11.22 -8.46
CA ILE A 244 -12.46 10.55 -7.88
C ILE A 244 -13.54 10.37 -8.95
N GLN A 245 -13.85 11.42 -9.74
CA GLN A 245 -14.85 11.31 -10.80
C GLN A 245 -14.47 10.25 -11.84
N ARG A 246 -13.21 10.22 -12.29
CA ARG A 246 -12.72 9.21 -13.24
C ARG A 246 -12.82 7.78 -12.68
N ALA A 247 -12.50 7.61 -11.39
CA ALA A 247 -12.64 6.31 -10.75
C ALA A 247 -14.11 5.91 -10.59
N ALA A 248 -15.02 6.85 -10.32
CA ALA A 248 -16.45 6.60 -10.27
C ALA A 248 -17.01 6.20 -11.66
N ASP A 249 -16.62 6.92 -12.71
CA ASP A 249 -16.99 6.60 -14.09
C ASP A 249 -16.50 5.19 -14.52
N GLU A 250 -15.34 4.76 -14.00
CA GLU A 250 -14.79 3.42 -14.19
C GLU A 250 -15.62 2.37 -13.45
N LEU A 251 -16.00 2.62 -12.20
CA LEU A 251 -16.87 1.73 -11.41
C LEU A 251 -18.23 1.51 -12.07
N GLU A 252 -18.86 2.56 -12.64
CA GLU A 252 -20.11 2.44 -13.38
C GLU A 252 -19.97 1.53 -14.62
N ARG A 253 -18.84 1.62 -15.34
CA ARG A 253 -18.58 0.73 -16.49
C ARG A 253 -18.39 -0.72 -16.09
N ILE A 254 -17.73 -0.97 -14.93
CA ILE A 254 -17.55 -2.31 -14.37
C ILE A 254 -18.92 -2.92 -14.04
N GLU A 255 -19.82 -2.16 -13.44
CA GLU A 255 -21.18 -2.63 -13.12
C GLU A 255 -22.01 -2.97 -14.36
N ILE A 256 -21.90 -2.15 -15.40
CA ILE A 256 -22.63 -2.37 -16.68
C ILE A 256 -22.12 -3.63 -17.40
N ASN A 257 -20.81 -3.87 -17.38
CA ASN A 257 -20.20 -5.01 -18.09
C ASN A 257 -20.23 -6.32 -17.28
N GLY A 258 -20.49 -6.27 -15.98
CA GLY A 258 -20.58 -7.43 -15.08
C GLY A 258 -21.98 -8.04 -14.96
N ASN A 259 -22.99 -7.42 -15.55
CA ASN A 259 -24.36 -7.91 -15.70
C ASN A 259 -24.58 -8.47 -17.11
#